data_4bf3b378cc18246ffc71e18dd9dcd351
#
_entry.id   4bf3b378cc18246ffc71e18dd9dcd351
#
_cell.length_a   1.000
_cell.length_b   1.000
_cell.length_c   1.000
_cell.angle_alpha   90.00
_cell.angle_beta   90.00
_cell.angle_gamma   90.00
#
_symmetry.space_group_name_H-M   'P 1'
#
loop_
_entity.id
_entity.type
_entity.pdbx_description
1 polymer ?
#
loop_
_entity_poly.entity_id
_entity_poly.type
_entity_poly.pdbx_seq_one_letter_code
_entity_poly.pdbx_strand_id
1 'polypeptide(L)'
;MTNIDNHIFYKQALKEYGVTARGVHWNSQFSQYLRFEVITKFVYNIKNSTIADAGCGFAEYLKFLDNKDLLPKDYLGIDREDYMVSICKDRFPNYTFMKLNIIENELPHKDFYICSGAMNLLEKDDVFKFITKCYYSSNKAFIFNFLKNQTFINISKTQILRFCRKLTNNIEIDENYLNNDFTICLNR
;
A
#
# COMPACT_ATOMS: atom_id res chain seq x y z
N MET A 1 20.14 -12.27 10.94
CA MET A 1 19.68 -11.74 9.64
C MET A 1 19.89 -10.24 9.66
N THR A 2 20.62 -9.70 8.71
CA THR A 2 20.92 -8.26 8.64
C THR A 2 19.61 -7.51 8.37
N ASN A 3 19.19 -6.67 9.33
CA ASN A 3 18.09 -5.72 9.12
C ASN A 3 18.43 -4.89 7.88
N ILE A 4 17.66 -5.05 6.81
CA ILE A 4 17.81 -4.21 5.62
C ILE A 4 17.35 -2.82 6.07
N ASP A 5 18.27 -1.85 6.02
CA ASP A 5 17.91 -0.46 6.21
C ASP A 5 17.08 -0.01 5.00
N ASN A 6 15.76 0.00 5.19
CA ASN A 6 14.80 0.35 4.14
C ASN A 6 15.10 1.73 3.52
N HIS A 7 15.61 2.67 4.30
CA HIS A 7 15.99 3.99 3.80
C HIS A 7 17.10 3.89 2.75
N ILE A 8 18.19 3.15 3.07
CA ILE A 8 19.32 2.93 2.15
C ILE A 8 18.84 2.16 0.91
N PHE A 9 18.04 1.12 1.10
CA PHE A 9 17.52 0.26 0.05
C PHE A 9 16.72 1.03 -1.01
N TYR A 10 15.74 1.83 -0.60
CA TYR A 10 14.95 2.64 -1.52
C TYR A 10 15.73 3.82 -2.11
N LYS A 11 16.63 4.44 -1.33
CA LYS A 11 17.46 5.55 -1.81
C LYS A 11 18.44 5.12 -2.91
N GLN A 12 19.01 3.92 -2.82
CA GLN A 12 19.86 3.36 -3.87
C GLN A 12 19.07 3.08 -5.14
N ALA A 13 17.88 2.46 -5.03
CA ALA A 13 17.02 2.20 -6.18
C ALA A 13 16.57 3.48 -6.87
N LEU A 14 16.21 4.52 -6.11
CA LEU A 14 15.89 5.83 -6.67
C LEU A 14 17.07 6.44 -7.44
N LYS A 15 18.29 6.34 -6.90
CA LYS A 15 19.50 6.85 -7.57
C LYS A 15 19.79 6.11 -8.88
N GLU A 16 19.53 4.82 -8.93
CA GLU A 16 19.84 3.96 -10.09
C GLU A 16 18.74 4.00 -11.17
N TYR A 17 17.48 3.96 -10.76
CA TYR A 17 16.32 3.81 -11.66
C TYR A 17 15.41 5.04 -11.74
N GLY A 18 15.69 6.10 -10.96
CA GLY A 18 14.88 7.32 -10.92
C GLY A 18 13.46 7.08 -10.39
N VAL A 19 12.55 8.03 -10.69
CA VAL A 19 11.14 7.97 -10.30
C VAL A 19 10.38 7.02 -11.25
N THR A 20 10.59 5.72 -11.08
CA THR A 20 10.02 4.64 -11.89
C THR A 20 9.55 3.49 -11.01
N ALA A 21 8.85 2.50 -11.59
CA ALA A 21 8.49 1.28 -10.90
C ALA A 21 9.72 0.57 -10.29
N ARG A 22 10.85 0.55 -10.99
CA ARG A 22 12.10 -0.02 -10.46
C ARG A 22 12.68 0.77 -9.31
N GLY A 23 12.51 2.09 -9.29
CA GLY A 23 12.94 2.96 -8.20
C GLY A 23 12.24 2.67 -6.86
N VAL A 24 11.13 1.95 -6.87
CA VAL A 24 10.42 1.40 -5.71
C VAL A 24 10.42 -0.14 -5.72
N HIS A 25 11.41 -0.75 -6.39
CA HIS A 25 11.63 -2.20 -6.44
C HIS A 25 10.48 -3.04 -7.04
N TRP A 26 9.68 -2.47 -7.93
CA TRP A 26 8.74 -3.25 -8.73
C TRP A 26 9.45 -3.88 -9.94
N ASN A 27 9.17 -5.14 -10.19
CA ASN A 27 9.75 -5.87 -11.33
C ASN A 27 9.33 -5.28 -12.68
N SER A 28 8.10 -4.74 -12.77
CA SER A 28 7.60 -4.07 -13.96
C SER A 28 6.40 -3.18 -13.64
N GLN A 29 6.19 -2.15 -14.45
CA GLN A 29 4.99 -1.31 -14.39
C GLN A 29 3.71 -2.13 -14.64
N PHE A 30 3.77 -3.12 -15.51
CA PHE A 30 2.64 -4.01 -15.78
C PHE A 30 2.15 -4.74 -14.51
N SER A 31 3.05 -5.38 -13.76
CA SER A 31 2.68 -6.08 -12.53
C SER A 31 2.19 -5.12 -11.43
N GLN A 32 2.75 -3.91 -11.37
CA GLN A 32 2.30 -2.87 -10.45
C GLN A 32 0.86 -2.44 -10.79
N TYR A 33 0.58 -2.13 -12.05
CA TYR A 33 -0.75 -1.69 -12.48
C TYR A 33 -1.81 -2.78 -12.32
N LEU A 34 -1.46 -4.04 -12.54
CA LEU A 34 -2.37 -5.16 -12.32
C LEU A 34 -2.78 -5.28 -10.83
N ARG A 35 -1.85 -5.04 -9.88
CA ARG A 35 -2.18 -4.94 -8.45
C ARG A 35 -3.11 -3.77 -8.16
N PHE A 36 -2.87 -2.62 -8.77
CA PHE A 36 -3.74 -1.46 -8.63
C PHE A 36 -5.14 -1.72 -9.16
N GLU A 37 -5.29 -2.41 -10.29
CA GLU A 37 -6.60 -2.82 -10.81
C GLU A 37 -7.35 -3.70 -9.81
N VAL A 38 -6.68 -4.67 -9.21
CA VAL A 38 -7.30 -5.57 -8.23
C VAL A 38 -7.67 -4.82 -6.95
N ILE A 39 -6.80 -3.96 -6.41
CA ILE A 39 -7.11 -3.11 -5.26
C ILE A 39 -8.33 -2.24 -5.56
N THR A 40 -8.38 -1.61 -6.74
CA THR A 40 -9.45 -0.68 -7.12
C THR A 40 -10.82 -1.35 -7.23
N LYS A 41 -10.90 -2.65 -7.59
CA LYS A 41 -12.17 -3.40 -7.62
C LYS A 41 -12.86 -3.44 -6.25
N PHE A 42 -12.10 -3.41 -5.16
CA PHE A 42 -12.64 -3.40 -3.80
C PHE A 42 -13.01 -1.99 -3.30
N VAL A 43 -12.59 -0.93 -4.01
CA VAL A 43 -12.93 0.45 -3.64
C VAL A 43 -14.23 0.85 -4.33
N TYR A 44 -15.36 0.53 -3.72
CA TYR A 44 -16.65 0.89 -4.28
C TYR A 44 -16.92 2.39 -4.18
N ASN A 45 -17.65 2.95 -5.16
CA ASN A 45 -18.00 4.38 -5.24
C ASN A 45 -16.78 5.31 -5.11
N ILE A 46 -15.69 4.96 -5.79
CA ILE A 46 -14.36 5.60 -5.64
C ILE A 46 -14.41 7.12 -5.78
N LYS A 47 -15.15 7.66 -6.77
CA LYS A 47 -15.24 9.11 -7.03
C LYS A 47 -15.87 9.92 -5.88
N ASN A 48 -16.65 9.27 -5.01
CA ASN A 48 -17.27 9.88 -3.83
C ASN A 48 -16.61 9.46 -2.51
N SER A 49 -15.52 8.71 -2.57
CA SER A 49 -14.84 8.17 -1.39
C SER A 49 -13.54 8.92 -1.09
N THR A 50 -13.11 8.84 0.17
CA THR A 50 -11.80 9.33 0.61
C THR A 50 -10.85 8.14 0.74
N ILE A 51 -9.61 8.27 0.22
CA ILE A 51 -8.61 7.19 0.19
C ILE A 51 -7.33 7.64 0.87
N ALA A 52 -6.77 6.79 1.73
CA ALA A 52 -5.38 6.88 2.20
C ALA A 52 -4.55 5.76 1.54
N ASP A 53 -3.46 6.13 0.87
CA ASP A 53 -2.46 5.22 0.30
C ASP A 53 -1.30 5.08 1.28
N ALA A 54 -1.26 3.96 1.99
CA ALA A 54 -0.30 3.67 3.05
C ALA A 54 0.98 3.04 2.48
N GLY A 55 2.06 3.81 2.47
CA GLY A 55 3.29 3.51 1.76
C GLY A 55 3.17 3.88 0.28
N CYS A 56 2.76 5.13 0.01
CA CYS A 56 2.41 5.58 -1.35
C CYS A 56 3.62 5.65 -2.32
N GLY A 57 4.86 5.59 -1.82
CA GLY A 57 6.07 5.72 -2.63
C GLY A 57 6.04 7.01 -3.48
N PHE A 58 6.05 6.87 -4.79
CA PHE A 58 5.96 8.01 -5.73
C PHE A 58 4.52 8.36 -6.14
N ALA A 59 3.49 7.88 -5.41
CA ALA A 59 2.06 8.05 -5.71
C ALA A 59 1.65 7.49 -7.09
N GLU A 60 2.21 6.35 -7.48
CA GLU A 60 1.86 5.71 -8.75
C GLU A 60 0.41 5.20 -8.77
N TYR A 61 -0.18 4.88 -7.61
CA TYR A 61 -1.60 4.54 -7.54
C TYR A 61 -2.49 5.75 -7.88
N LEU A 62 -2.16 6.95 -7.37
CA LEU A 62 -2.87 8.17 -7.75
C LEU A 62 -2.79 8.42 -9.26
N LYS A 63 -1.59 8.28 -9.86
CA LYS A 63 -1.40 8.39 -11.30
C LYS A 63 -2.21 7.36 -12.09
N PHE A 64 -2.27 6.13 -11.59
CA PHE A 64 -3.10 5.08 -12.19
C PHE A 64 -4.57 5.44 -12.16
N LEU A 65 -5.09 5.97 -11.05
CA LEU A 65 -6.47 6.41 -10.92
C LEU A 65 -6.79 7.58 -11.87
N ASP A 66 -5.89 8.53 -11.99
CA ASP A 66 -6.01 9.66 -12.92
C ASP A 66 -6.11 9.17 -14.38
N ASN A 67 -5.22 8.29 -14.79
CA ASN A 67 -5.22 7.70 -16.14
C ASN A 67 -6.51 6.91 -16.47
N LYS A 68 -7.25 6.46 -15.45
CA LYS A 68 -8.52 5.71 -15.58
C LYS A 68 -9.75 6.58 -15.37
N ASP A 69 -9.61 7.89 -15.14
CA ASP A 69 -10.71 8.78 -14.73
C ASP A 69 -11.45 8.28 -13.48
N LEU A 70 -10.69 7.79 -12.49
CA LEU A 70 -11.18 7.21 -11.23
C LEU A 70 -10.67 7.97 -10.00
N LEU A 71 -10.37 9.25 -10.13
CA LEU A 71 -9.90 10.05 -8.99
C LEU A 71 -10.94 10.05 -7.85
N PRO A 72 -10.52 9.79 -6.60
CA PRO A 72 -11.40 9.85 -5.45
C PRO A 72 -11.75 11.29 -5.09
N LYS A 73 -12.79 11.46 -4.26
CA LYS A 73 -13.16 12.78 -3.69
C LYS A 73 -11.99 13.42 -2.93
N ASP A 74 -11.20 12.63 -2.24
CA ASP A 74 -10.00 13.06 -1.51
C ASP A 74 -8.98 11.93 -1.47
N TYR A 75 -7.72 12.25 -1.71
CA TYR A 75 -6.60 11.32 -1.66
C TYR A 75 -5.53 11.83 -0.72
N LEU A 76 -5.08 10.95 0.15
CA LEU A 76 -3.98 11.17 1.06
C LEU A 76 -2.87 10.13 0.81
N GLY A 77 -1.72 10.57 0.34
CA GLY A 77 -0.52 9.72 0.30
C GLY A 77 0.22 9.75 1.63
N ILE A 78 0.56 8.59 2.17
CA ILE A 78 1.36 8.46 3.40
C ILE A 78 2.62 7.67 3.09
N ASP A 79 3.78 8.22 3.43
CA ASP A 79 5.05 7.49 3.37
C ASP A 79 5.92 7.87 4.56
N ARG A 80 6.79 6.95 5.00
CA ARG A 80 7.75 7.23 6.08
C ARG A 80 8.98 8.00 5.61
N GLU A 81 9.29 7.92 4.32
CA GLU A 81 10.47 8.53 3.72
C GLU A 81 10.20 9.96 3.26
N ASP A 82 10.91 10.93 3.85
CA ASP A 82 10.73 12.35 3.58
C ASP A 82 10.93 12.72 2.11
N TYR A 83 11.93 12.12 1.46
CA TYR A 83 12.21 12.34 0.04
C TYR A 83 11.09 11.81 -0.88
N MET A 84 10.43 10.70 -0.51
CA MET A 84 9.25 10.20 -1.25
C MET A 84 8.10 11.21 -1.18
N VAL A 85 7.80 11.70 0.02
CA VAL A 85 6.77 12.72 0.25
C VAL A 85 7.08 14.02 -0.53
N SER A 86 8.35 14.47 -0.55
CA SER A 86 8.76 15.65 -1.32
C SER A 86 8.51 15.44 -2.82
N ILE A 87 8.95 14.32 -3.39
CA ILE A 87 8.71 13.97 -4.79
C ILE A 87 7.21 13.93 -5.12
N CYS A 88 6.38 13.37 -4.23
CA CYS A 88 4.95 13.33 -4.43
C CYS A 88 4.32 14.72 -4.47
N LYS A 89 4.72 15.64 -3.57
CA LYS A 89 4.24 17.03 -3.55
C LYS A 89 4.59 17.79 -4.82
N ASP A 90 5.79 17.58 -5.35
CA ASP A 90 6.22 18.17 -6.61
C ASP A 90 5.45 17.61 -7.81
N ARG A 91 5.17 16.29 -7.82
CA ARG A 91 4.43 15.62 -8.90
C ARG A 91 2.94 15.92 -8.90
N PHE A 92 2.34 16.06 -7.71
CA PHE A 92 0.90 16.17 -7.52
C PHE A 92 0.55 17.28 -6.51
N PRO A 93 0.79 18.57 -6.84
CA PRO A 93 0.69 19.69 -5.90
C PRO A 93 -0.72 19.91 -5.37
N ASN A 94 -1.74 19.39 -6.02
CA ASN A 94 -3.15 19.53 -5.64
C ASN A 94 -3.61 18.44 -4.64
N TYR A 95 -2.72 17.52 -4.23
CA TYR A 95 -3.05 16.43 -3.32
C TYR A 95 -2.24 16.50 -2.03
N THR A 96 -2.74 15.86 -1.00
CA THR A 96 -2.09 15.85 0.32
C THR A 96 -1.15 14.67 0.47
N PHE A 97 0.08 14.94 0.90
CA PHE A 97 1.07 13.91 1.22
C PHE A 97 1.66 14.18 2.61
N MET A 98 1.70 13.14 3.44
CA MET A 98 2.17 13.22 4.82
C MET A 98 3.33 12.26 5.07
N LYS A 99 4.38 12.78 5.73
CA LYS A 99 5.44 11.95 6.29
C LYS A 99 4.96 11.35 7.60
N LEU A 100 4.56 10.09 7.60
CA LEU A 100 4.13 9.35 8.79
C LEU A 100 4.65 7.92 8.74
N ASN A 101 5.08 7.40 9.89
CA ASN A 101 5.26 5.98 10.08
C ASN A 101 3.91 5.36 10.47
N ILE A 102 3.36 4.52 9.60
CA ILE A 102 2.06 3.86 9.81
C ILE A 102 2.00 3.11 11.15
N ILE A 103 3.13 2.53 11.58
CA ILE A 103 3.18 1.70 12.78
C ILE A 103 3.17 2.55 14.06
N GLU A 104 3.83 3.71 14.04
CA GLU A 104 4.11 4.52 15.21
C GLU A 104 3.12 5.68 15.40
N ASN A 105 2.72 6.31 14.29
CA ASN A 105 1.91 7.53 14.35
C ASN A 105 0.40 7.24 14.41
N GLU A 106 -0.37 8.18 14.90
CA GLU A 106 -1.82 8.20 14.68
C GLU A 106 -2.13 8.49 13.22
N LEU A 107 -3.15 7.82 12.71
CA LEU A 107 -3.53 7.91 11.30
C LEU A 107 -4.87 8.62 11.14
N PRO A 108 -5.02 9.53 10.18
CA PRO A 108 -6.30 10.17 9.90
C PRO A 108 -7.32 9.17 9.36
N HIS A 109 -8.59 9.30 9.77
CA HIS A 109 -9.65 8.45 9.24
C HIS A 109 -9.97 8.79 7.78
N LYS A 110 -10.08 7.75 6.94
CA LYS A 110 -10.54 7.80 5.55
C LYS A 110 -11.53 6.67 5.29
N ASP A 111 -12.31 6.77 4.20
CA ASP A 111 -13.21 5.69 3.83
C ASP A 111 -12.44 4.40 3.59
N PHE A 112 -11.41 4.48 2.78
CA PHE A 112 -10.56 3.35 2.45
C PHE A 112 -9.10 3.64 2.80
N TYR A 113 -8.44 2.65 3.36
CA TYR A 113 -6.99 2.56 3.35
C TYR A 113 -6.60 1.55 2.28
N ILE A 114 -5.57 1.86 1.50
CA ILE A 114 -4.96 0.91 0.57
C ILE A 114 -3.47 0.78 0.86
N CYS A 115 -2.89 -0.38 0.55
CA CYS A 115 -1.45 -0.58 0.61
C CYS A 115 -1.00 -1.52 -0.51
N SER A 116 -0.09 -1.05 -1.35
CA SER A 116 0.49 -1.87 -2.42
C SER A 116 2.00 -2.01 -2.23
N GLY A 117 2.42 -3.12 -1.62
CA GLY A 117 3.82 -3.55 -1.53
C GLY A 117 4.63 -2.98 -0.36
N ALA A 118 4.18 -1.95 0.35
CA ALA A 118 4.96 -1.33 1.42
C ALA A 118 5.26 -2.27 2.60
N MET A 119 4.47 -3.30 2.81
CA MET A 119 4.66 -4.27 3.90
C MET A 119 5.69 -5.38 3.58
N ASN A 120 6.14 -5.50 2.33
CA ASN A 120 6.98 -6.63 1.90
C ASN A 120 8.39 -6.67 2.54
N LEU A 121 8.83 -5.56 3.13
CA LEU A 121 10.13 -5.44 3.81
C LEU A 121 10.02 -5.27 5.33
N LEU A 122 8.81 -5.31 5.89
CA LEU A 122 8.57 -5.19 7.32
C LEU A 122 8.77 -6.53 8.02
N GLU A 123 9.22 -6.51 9.26
CA GLU A 123 9.22 -7.69 10.11
C GLU A 123 7.78 -8.15 10.41
N LYS A 124 7.61 -9.41 10.78
CA LYS A 124 6.30 -10.04 10.97
C LYS A 124 5.38 -9.26 11.92
N ASP A 125 5.90 -8.86 13.06
CA ASP A 125 5.09 -8.15 14.07
C ASP A 125 4.69 -6.76 13.59
N ASP A 126 5.53 -6.11 12.80
CA ASP A 126 5.27 -4.82 12.21
C ASP A 126 4.26 -4.89 11.06
N VAL A 127 4.25 -5.99 10.28
CA VAL A 127 3.16 -6.27 9.33
C VAL A 127 1.82 -6.33 10.05
N PHE A 128 1.73 -7.02 11.17
CA PHE A 128 0.47 -7.13 11.92
C PHE A 128 0.04 -5.80 12.55
N LYS A 129 0.97 -5.00 13.07
CA LYS A 129 0.69 -3.63 13.54
C LYS A 129 0.19 -2.73 12.40
N PHE A 130 0.86 -2.79 11.25
CA PHE A 130 0.47 -2.04 10.05
C PHE A 130 -0.97 -2.37 9.61
N ILE A 131 -1.28 -3.66 9.50
CA ILE A 131 -2.64 -4.13 9.16
C ILE A 131 -3.65 -3.62 10.19
N THR A 132 -3.35 -3.74 11.47
CA THR A 132 -4.23 -3.29 12.56
C THR A 132 -4.52 -1.80 12.46
N LYS A 133 -3.47 -0.98 12.30
CA LYS A 133 -3.60 0.47 12.24
C LYS A 133 -4.40 0.93 11.02
N CYS A 134 -4.08 0.44 9.84
CA CYS A 134 -4.82 0.79 8.62
C CYS A 134 -6.28 0.34 8.69
N TYR A 135 -6.54 -0.86 9.21
CA TYR A 135 -7.91 -1.35 9.40
C TYR A 135 -8.72 -0.44 10.32
N TYR A 136 -8.20 -0.08 11.51
CA TYR A 136 -8.94 0.77 12.45
C TYR A 136 -9.06 2.23 12.00
N SER A 137 -8.18 2.72 11.15
CA SER A 137 -8.25 4.06 10.57
C SER A 137 -9.12 4.14 9.30
N SER A 138 -9.56 2.98 8.77
CA SER A 138 -10.52 2.94 7.66
C SER A 138 -11.96 2.96 8.19
N ASN A 139 -12.85 3.73 7.53
CA ASN A 139 -14.27 3.76 7.85
C ASN A 139 -15.06 2.64 7.14
N LYS A 140 -14.57 2.20 5.96
CA LYS A 140 -15.24 1.20 5.11
C LYS A 140 -14.41 -0.07 4.93
N ALA A 141 -13.14 0.07 4.47
CA ALA A 141 -12.27 -1.09 4.30
C ALA A 141 -10.79 -0.73 4.29
N PHE A 142 -9.95 -1.71 4.66
CA PHE A 142 -8.54 -1.72 4.36
C PHE A 142 -8.23 -2.79 3.30
N ILE A 143 -7.63 -2.38 2.18
CA ILE A 143 -7.32 -3.24 1.05
C ILE A 143 -5.80 -3.27 0.84
N PHE A 144 -5.21 -4.45 0.77
CA PHE A 144 -3.78 -4.58 0.55
C PHE A 144 -3.44 -5.83 -0.25
N ASN A 145 -2.35 -5.75 -1.02
CA ASN A 145 -1.75 -6.93 -1.61
C ASN A 145 -0.53 -7.40 -0.81
N PHE A 146 -0.24 -8.69 -0.93
CA PHE A 146 0.90 -9.33 -0.30
C PHE A 146 1.43 -10.48 -1.17
N LEU A 147 2.67 -10.92 -0.93
CA LEU A 147 3.27 -12.01 -1.70
C LEU A 147 2.94 -13.37 -1.06
N LYS A 148 2.62 -14.38 -1.89
CA LYS A 148 2.40 -15.78 -1.44
C LYS A 148 3.69 -16.39 -0.91
N ASN A 149 4.80 -16.13 -1.62
CA ASN A 149 6.13 -16.58 -1.25
C ASN A 149 7.02 -15.37 -0.99
N GLN A 150 7.35 -15.15 0.27
CA GLN A 150 8.21 -14.05 0.70
C GLN A 150 9.67 -14.52 0.76
N THR A 151 10.57 -13.71 0.20
CA THR A 151 12.01 -13.95 0.30
C THR A 151 12.64 -13.26 1.52
N PHE A 152 12.01 -12.18 2.00
CA PHE A 152 12.57 -11.33 3.07
C PHE A 152 11.96 -11.58 4.44
N ILE A 153 10.69 -11.99 4.49
CA ILE A 153 9.96 -12.26 5.72
C ILE A 153 9.30 -13.63 5.67
N ASN A 154 9.42 -14.38 6.75
CA ASN A 154 8.80 -15.70 6.85
C ASN A 154 7.35 -15.58 7.36
N ILE A 155 6.45 -15.01 6.55
CA ILE A 155 5.01 -14.95 6.82
C ILE A 155 4.26 -15.64 5.70
N SER A 156 3.50 -16.67 6.04
CA SER A 156 2.63 -17.35 5.08
C SER A 156 1.29 -16.62 4.93
N LYS A 157 0.64 -16.79 3.76
CA LYS A 157 -0.74 -16.34 3.52
C LYS A 157 -1.69 -16.80 4.63
N THR A 158 -1.57 -18.05 5.09
CA THR A 158 -2.39 -18.61 6.17
C THR A 158 -2.22 -17.84 7.48
N GLN A 159 -1.00 -17.40 7.81
CA GLN A 159 -0.75 -16.60 9.02
C GLN A 159 -1.38 -15.21 8.91
N ILE A 160 -1.26 -14.56 7.74
CA ILE A 160 -1.92 -13.26 7.49
C ILE A 160 -3.44 -13.41 7.61
N LEU A 161 -4.05 -14.39 6.94
CA LEU A 161 -5.49 -14.61 7.01
C LEU A 161 -5.98 -14.93 8.40
N ARG A 162 -5.24 -15.76 9.16
CA ARG A 162 -5.55 -16.04 10.57
C ARG A 162 -5.53 -14.78 11.42
N PHE A 163 -4.58 -13.89 11.17
CA PHE A 163 -4.50 -12.62 11.87
C PHE A 163 -5.68 -11.70 11.49
N CYS A 164 -5.95 -11.53 10.19
CA CYS A 164 -7.04 -10.70 9.69
C CYS A 164 -8.41 -11.13 10.25
N ARG A 165 -8.64 -12.44 10.39
CA ARG A 165 -9.88 -12.98 11.00
C ARG A 165 -10.06 -12.62 12.48
N LYS A 166 -9.03 -12.13 13.17
CA LYS A 166 -9.19 -11.57 14.53
C LYS A 166 -9.72 -10.14 14.51
N LEU A 167 -9.60 -9.44 13.37
CA LEU A 167 -10.06 -8.07 13.20
C LEU A 167 -11.50 -8.03 12.66
N THR A 168 -11.82 -8.88 11.68
CA THR A 168 -13.13 -8.96 11.06
C THR A 168 -13.36 -10.34 10.45
N ASN A 169 -14.64 -10.73 10.36
CA ASN A 169 -15.09 -11.90 9.60
C ASN A 169 -15.45 -11.54 8.15
N ASN A 170 -15.58 -10.25 7.82
CA ASN A 170 -15.94 -9.76 6.49
C ASN A 170 -14.68 -9.53 5.64
N ILE A 171 -14.13 -10.63 5.09
CA ILE A 171 -12.88 -10.66 4.36
C ILE A 171 -13.14 -11.16 2.94
N GLU A 172 -12.70 -10.37 1.96
CA GLU A 172 -12.68 -10.77 0.55
C GLU A 172 -11.22 -10.96 0.09
N ILE A 173 -11.01 -11.88 -0.87
CA ILE A 173 -9.66 -12.23 -1.35
C ILE A 173 -9.71 -12.38 -2.86
N ASP A 174 -8.74 -11.79 -3.57
CA ASP A 174 -8.43 -12.08 -4.97
C ASP A 174 -6.98 -12.54 -5.08
N GLU A 175 -6.73 -13.69 -5.72
CA GLU A 175 -5.39 -14.29 -5.87
C GLU A 175 -5.13 -14.84 -7.28
N ASN A 176 -5.98 -14.48 -8.25
CA ASN A 176 -5.96 -15.04 -9.60
C ASN A 176 -5.43 -14.06 -10.66
N TYR A 177 -4.61 -13.09 -10.26
CA TYR A 177 -4.09 -12.06 -11.17
C TYR A 177 -2.58 -12.13 -11.41
N LEU A 178 -1.79 -12.56 -10.43
CA LEU A 178 -0.36 -12.85 -10.53
C LEU A 178 -0.02 -14.11 -9.75
N ASN A 179 0.97 -14.88 -10.24
CA ASN A 179 1.31 -16.18 -9.64
C ASN A 179 1.72 -16.11 -8.17
N ASN A 180 2.42 -15.03 -7.78
CA ASN A 180 2.96 -14.87 -6.42
C ASN A 180 2.25 -13.81 -5.59
N ASP A 181 1.09 -13.32 -5.99
CA ASP A 181 0.36 -12.26 -5.29
C ASP A 181 -1.01 -12.71 -4.80
N PHE A 182 -1.49 -12.06 -3.77
CA PHE A 182 -2.89 -12.06 -3.36
C PHE A 182 -3.27 -10.70 -2.79
N THR A 183 -4.52 -10.32 -2.96
CA THR A 183 -5.10 -9.09 -2.39
C THR A 183 -6.16 -9.46 -1.37
N ILE A 184 -6.16 -8.78 -0.25
CA ILE A 184 -7.15 -8.92 0.82
C ILE A 184 -7.88 -7.59 0.98
N CYS A 185 -9.20 -7.67 1.07
CA CYS A 185 -10.07 -6.58 1.53
C CYS A 185 -10.65 -6.93 2.90
N LEU A 186 -10.38 -6.09 3.88
CA LEU A 186 -10.93 -6.18 5.24
C LEU A 186 -12.04 -5.15 5.38
N ASN A 187 -13.29 -5.55 5.24
CA ASN A 187 -14.44 -4.68 5.39
C ASN A 187 -14.74 -4.38 6.87
N ARG A 188 -15.17 -3.15 7.15
CA ARG A 188 -15.58 -2.67 8.48
C ARG A 188 -17.01 -3.06 8.78
#